data_dc29c6cbd7727c0d8818cf5d8dae9d90
#
_entry.id   dc29c6cbd7727c0d8818cf5d8dae9d90
#
_cell.length_a   1.000
_cell.length_b   1.000
_cell.length_c   1.000
_cell.angle_alpha   90.00
_cell.angle_beta   90.00
_cell.angle_gamma   90.00
#
_symmetry.space_group_name_H-M   'P 1'
#
loop_
_entity.id
_entity.type
_entity.pdbx_description
1 polymer ?
#
loop_
_entity_poly.entity_id
_entity_poly.type
_entity_poly.pdbx_seq_one_letter_code
_entity_poly.pdbx_strand_id
1 'polypeptide(L)'
;MSFIHQTTPRIHFGVGTLQRLGDELKRFREGPVLIVTDPGVLKAGITEQAVKCSGRDCIIFSDIEPDPSIDTALTCAKAARDAKASVIVGVGGGSAMDTAKVASIIAHAKQPIAEMFGIELVEEAGLPLILIPTTAGTGSEVTHIAILSDEQEHLKKGIVSAKLFPAIAIVDPELTLGVPKSVTAASGMDALLHAVEAFTSKNANGVTDTLAKRAMFLIANNLRAAFENGRNIEARSAMLEGAMLAGMAFANAGVTAVHAFAYPIGAEFHIPHGVANSIMMGPVLTFNTPGNPKKFAEAGVAMGLAASTSAEGTIAFMKQLADDIQIPKHLADFGIRDEHIPGLASGVMKVTRLLANNPRELTHEDAMRLYREVL
;
A
#
# COMPACT_ATOMS: atom_id res chain seq x y z
N MET A 1 25.98 -7.98 8.49
CA MET A 1 24.55 -8.36 8.35
C MET A 1 24.31 -8.70 6.89
N SER A 2 23.74 -9.86 6.56
CA SER A 2 23.36 -10.20 5.18
C SER A 2 21.87 -9.95 5.01
N PHE A 3 21.44 -9.45 3.86
CA PHE A 3 20.04 -9.24 3.51
C PHE A 3 19.83 -9.48 2.02
N ILE A 4 18.59 -9.76 1.63
CA ILE A 4 18.15 -9.81 0.23
C ILE A 4 17.35 -8.53 -0.01
N HIS A 5 17.54 -7.88 -1.15
CA HIS A 5 16.73 -6.75 -1.60
C HIS A 5 16.11 -7.10 -2.95
N GLN A 6 14.78 -7.00 -3.03
CA GLN A 6 14.00 -7.31 -4.23
C GLN A 6 13.08 -6.14 -4.56
N THR A 7 12.85 -5.90 -5.84
CA THR A 7 11.90 -4.89 -6.33
C THR A 7 11.45 -5.25 -7.74
N THR A 8 10.45 -4.54 -8.24
CA THR A 8 10.01 -4.60 -9.64
C THR A 8 11.18 -4.33 -10.58
N PRO A 9 11.49 -5.23 -11.52
CA PRO A 9 12.73 -5.16 -12.31
C PRO A 9 12.77 -4.01 -13.31
N ARG A 10 11.60 -3.43 -13.66
CA ARG A 10 11.52 -2.32 -14.62
C ARG A 10 10.47 -1.32 -14.21
N ILE A 11 10.89 -0.08 -14.00
CA ILE A 11 10.04 1.01 -13.54
C ILE A 11 10.19 2.19 -14.51
N HIS A 12 9.07 2.65 -15.05
CA HIS A 12 8.97 3.92 -15.76
C HIS A 12 8.35 4.94 -14.81
N PHE A 13 9.08 6.00 -14.50
CA PHE A 13 8.59 7.08 -13.65
C PHE A 13 8.62 8.41 -14.41
N GLY A 14 7.54 9.17 -14.33
CA GLY A 14 7.47 10.54 -14.84
C GLY A 14 6.15 10.85 -15.54
N VAL A 15 5.92 12.14 -15.74
CA VAL A 15 4.73 12.69 -16.42
C VAL A 15 4.63 12.15 -17.85
N GLY A 16 3.46 11.60 -18.23
CA GLY A 16 3.21 11.06 -19.56
C GLY A 16 3.78 9.65 -19.79
N THR A 17 4.30 8.97 -18.77
CA THR A 17 4.89 7.62 -18.94
C THR A 17 3.87 6.55 -19.28
N LEU A 18 2.56 6.78 -19.08
CA LEU A 18 1.49 5.88 -19.56
C LEU A 18 1.63 5.58 -21.06
N GLN A 19 2.14 6.52 -21.84
CA GLN A 19 2.40 6.36 -23.29
C GLN A 19 3.36 5.19 -23.60
N ARG A 20 4.16 4.74 -22.62
CA ARG A 20 5.07 3.59 -22.77
C ARG A 20 4.36 2.23 -22.78
N LEU A 21 3.08 2.17 -22.36
CA LEU A 21 2.36 0.91 -22.17
C LEU A 21 2.39 0.04 -23.43
N GLY A 22 2.10 0.61 -24.62
CA GLY A 22 2.10 -0.14 -25.86
C GLY A 22 3.47 -0.71 -26.25
N ASP A 23 4.55 0.05 -26.01
CA ASP A 23 5.91 -0.43 -26.27
C ASP A 23 6.32 -1.52 -25.27
N GLU A 24 5.95 -1.40 -24.01
CA GLU A 24 6.25 -2.41 -23.01
C GLU A 24 5.44 -3.70 -23.23
N LEU A 25 4.22 -3.60 -23.72
CA LEU A 25 3.40 -4.76 -24.07
C LEU A 25 4.02 -5.60 -25.20
N LYS A 26 4.79 -5.01 -26.12
CA LYS A 26 5.50 -5.73 -27.19
C LYS A 26 6.56 -6.73 -26.66
N ARG A 27 6.96 -6.62 -25.39
CA ARG A 27 7.90 -7.54 -24.73
C ARG A 27 7.26 -8.87 -24.39
N PHE A 28 5.94 -8.95 -24.40
CA PHE A 28 5.18 -10.14 -24.04
C PHE A 28 4.51 -10.73 -25.26
N ARG A 29 4.13 -12.01 -25.15
CA ARG A 29 3.41 -12.72 -26.20
C ARG A 29 2.20 -11.88 -26.69
N GLU A 30 1.96 -11.89 -27.99
CA GLU A 30 0.75 -11.32 -28.56
C GLU A 30 -0.52 -11.99 -28.04
N GLY A 31 -1.59 -11.22 -27.92
CA GLY A 31 -2.89 -11.67 -27.45
C GLY A 31 -3.63 -10.59 -26.66
N PRO A 32 -4.84 -10.89 -26.20
CA PRO A 32 -5.64 -9.96 -25.43
C PRO A 32 -4.96 -9.55 -24.13
N VAL A 33 -5.24 -8.32 -23.69
CA VAL A 33 -4.81 -7.76 -22.40
C VAL A 33 -6.01 -7.70 -21.48
N LEU A 34 -5.91 -8.22 -20.27
CA LEU A 34 -6.90 -7.93 -19.22
C LEU A 34 -6.47 -6.67 -18.48
N ILE A 35 -7.29 -5.63 -18.53
CA ILE A 35 -7.14 -4.42 -17.72
C ILE A 35 -7.99 -4.60 -16.47
N VAL A 36 -7.34 -4.56 -15.31
CA VAL A 36 -7.96 -4.68 -13.99
C VAL A 36 -7.98 -3.30 -13.36
N THR A 37 -9.16 -2.80 -13.03
CA THR A 37 -9.35 -1.43 -12.56
C THR A 37 -10.54 -1.35 -11.59
N ASP A 38 -10.77 -0.21 -10.99
CA ASP A 38 -11.94 0.04 -10.13
C ASP A 38 -12.93 1.02 -10.80
N PRO A 39 -14.21 1.06 -10.32
CA PRO A 39 -15.22 1.94 -10.92
C PRO A 39 -14.86 3.44 -10.89
N GLY A 40 -14.08 3.88 -9.88
CA GLY A 40 -13.64 5.26 -9.74
C GLY A 40 -12.63 5.66 -10.84
N VAL A 41 -11.65 4.81 -11.08
CA VAL A 41 -10.63 4.98 -12.12
C VAL A 41 -11.25 4.88 -13.52
N LEU A 42 -12.21 3.96 -13.71
CA LEU A 42 -12.98 3.84 -14.95
C LEU A 42 -13.76 5.13 -15.24
N LYS A 43 -14.50 5.64 -14.23
CA LYS A 43 -15.27 6.89 -14.33
C LYS A 43 -14.38 8.12 -14.59
N ALA A 44 -13.14 8.11 -14.09
CA ALA A 44 -12.17 9.17 -14.32
C ALA A 44 -11.58 9.17 -15.75
N GLY A 45 -11.90 8.17 -16.59
CA GLY A 45 -11.40 8.05 -17.95
C GLY A 45 -9.94 7.56 -18.05
N ILE A 46 -9.32 7.18 -16.95
CA ILE A 46 -7.93 6.72 -16.92
C ILE A 46 -7.81 5.34 -17.58
N THR A 47 -8.78 4.48 -17.34
CA THR A 47 -8.84 3.14 -17.98
C THR A 47 -8.91 3.25 -19.50
N GLU A 48 -9.71 4.17 -20.03
CA GLU A 48 -9.82 4.43 -21.48
C GLU A 48 -8.49 4.91 -22.08
N GLN A 49 -7.76 5.75 -21.33
CA GLN A 49 -6.42 6.18 -21.73
C GLN A 49 -5.45 4.99 -21.79
N ALA A 50 -5.48 4.09 -20.77
CA ALA A 50 -4.66 2.89 -20.77
C ALA A 50 -5.00 1.94 -21.93
N VAL A 51 -6.30 1.73 -22.23
CA VAL A 51 -6.76 0.97 -23.41
C VAL A 51 -6.18 1.57 -24.68
N LYS A 52 -6.30 2.87 -24.86
CA LYS A 52 -5.78 3.57 -26.06
C LYS A 52 -4.25 3.44 -26.17
N CYS A 53 -3.53 3.58 -25.07
CA CYS A 53 -2.07 3.48 -25.05
C CYS A 53 -1.59 2.03 -25.23
N SER A 54 -2.41 1.03 -24.93
CA SER A 54 -2.04 -0.38 -25.07
C SER A 54 -1.80 -0.81 -26.51
N GLY A 55 -2.60 -0.28 -27.45
CA GLY A 55 -2.58 -0.67 -28.86
C GLY A 55 -2.94 -2.13 -29.12
N ARG A 56 -3.59 -2.81 -28.17
CA ARG A 56 -4.03 -4.22 -28.23
C ARG A 56 -5.52 -4.35 -27.91
N ASP A 57 -6.09 -5.51 -28.21
CA ASP A 57 -7.43 -5.86 -27.75
C ASP A 57 -7.42 -5.97 -26.23
N CYS A 58 -8.28 -5.17 -25.59
CA CYS A 58 -8.40 -5.10 -24.15
C CYS A 58 -9.76 -5.58 -23.66
N ILE A 59 -9.74 -6.40 -22.63
CA ILE A 59 -10.90 -6.75 -21.82
C ILE A 59 -10.78 -5.99 -20.50
N ILE A 60 -11.85 -5.36 -20.04
CA ILE A 60 -11.85 -4.58 -18.80
C ILE A 60 -12.56 -5.38 -17.71
N PHE A 61 -11.90 -5.57 -16.58
CA PHE A 61 -12.49 -6.03 -15.33
C PHE A 61 -12.50 -4.87 -14.35
N SER A 62 -13.67 -4.37 -13.99
CA SER A 62 -13.83 -3.16 -13.16
C SER A 62 -14.67 -3.38 -11.90
N ASP A 63 -15.06 -4.60 -11.63
CA ASP A 63 -15.87 -4.96 -10.45
C ASP A 63 -14.94 -5.22 -9.25
N ILE A 64 -14.35 -4.12 -8.76
CA ILE A 64 -13.40 -4.13 -7.63
C ILE A 64 -13.89 -3.18 -6.57
N GLU A 65 -14.12 -3.72 -5.39
CA GLU A 65 -14.43 -3.00 -4.16
C GLU A 65 -13.16 -2.54 -3.45
N PRO A 66 -13.25 -1.51 -2.59
CA PRO A 66 -12.20 -1.24 -1.61
C PRO A 66 -11.96 -2.46 -0.72
N ASP A 67 -10.68 -2.77 -0.43
CA ASP A 67 -10.30 -3.96 0.34
C ASP A 67 -10.83 -5.28 -0.29
N PRO A 68 -10.39 -5.63 -1.50
CA PRO A 68 -10.99 -6.64 -2.34
C PRO A 68 -11.03 -8.02 -1.68
N SER A 69 -12.12 -8.73 -1.93
CA SER A 69 -12.34 -10.07 -1.41
C SER A 69 -11.54 -11.15 -2.18
N ILE A 70 -11.43 -12.32 -1.57
CA ILE A 70 -10.90 -13.51 -2.25
C ILE A 70 -11.73 -13.83 -3.49
N ASP A 71 -13.06 -13.70 -3.41
CA ASP A 71 -13.98 -14.00 -4.51
C ASP A 71 -13.81 -13.03 -5.68
N THR A 72 -13.54 -11.76 -5.42
CA THR A 72 -13.20 -10.77 -6.44
C THR A 72 -11.94 -11.18 -7.21
N ALA A 73 -10.89 -11.62 -6.51
CA ALA A 73 -9.67 -12.09 -7.15
C ALA A 73 -9.89 -13.36 -7.99
N LEU A 74 -10.72 -14.30 -7.52
CA LEU A 74 -11.10 -15.50 -8.25
C LEU A 74 -11.91 -15.17 -9.51
N THR A 75 -12.85 -14.24 -9.42
CA THR A 75 -13.66 -13.77 -10.54
C THR A 75 -12.81 -13.06 -11.58
N CYS A 76 -11.87 -12.20 -11.15
CA CYS A 76 -10.90 -11.55 -12.02
C CYS A 76 -10.01 -12.57 -12.76
N ALA A 77 -9.51 -13.58 -12.07
CA ALA A 77 -8.74 -14.67 -12.70
C ALA A 77 -9.56 -15.49 -13.70
N LYS A 78 -10.84 -15.71 -13.42
CA LYS A 78 -11.75 -16.35 -14.37
C LYS A 78 -11.89 -15.48 -15.64
N ALA A 79 -12.05 -14.16 -15.49
CA ALA A 79 -12.09 -13.25 -16.62
C ALA A 79 -10.80 -13.31 -17.46
N ALA A 80 -9.62 -13.41 -16.82
CA ALA A 80 -8.35 -13.58 -17.51
C ALA A 80 -8.30 -14.87 -18.33
N ARG A 81 -8.79 -15.99 -17.79
CA ARG A 81 -8.85 -17.28 -18.48
C ARG A 81 -9.82 -17.25 -19.67
N ASP A 82 -11.04 -16.76 -19.46
CA ASP A 82 -12.09 -16.69 -20.47
C ASP A 82 -11.66 -15.80 -21.66
N ALA A 83 -10.97 -14.70 -21.35
CA ALA A 83 -10.38 -13.80 -22.34
C ALA A 83 -9.12 -14.37 -23.02
N LYS A 84 -8.56 -15.47 -22.53
CA LYS A 84 -7.23 -15.98 -22.93
C LYS A 84 -6.15 -14.89 -22.87
N ALA A 85 -6.20 -14.08 -21.83
CA ALA A 85 -5.30 -12.95 -21.67
C ALA A 85 -3.84 -13.39 -21.71
N SER A 86 -3.03 -12.64 -22.46
CA SER A 86 -1.58 -12.85 -22.55
C SER A 86 -0.80 -12.06 -21.51
N VAL A 87 -1.39 -10.97 -21.01
CA VAL A 87 -0.83 -10.04 -20.01
C VAL A 87 -1.98 -9.50 -19.15
N ILE A 88 -1.73 -9.24 -17.88
CA ILE A 88 -2.62 -8.48 -17.01
C ILE A 88 -2.01 -7.10 -16.77
N VAL A 89 -2.84 -6.06 -16.88
CA VAL A 89 -2.48 -4.68 -16.57
C VAL A 89 -3.38 -4.18 -15.46
N GLY A 90 -2.84 -4.00 -14.25
CA GLY A 90 -3.56 -3.40 -13.12
C GLY A 90 -3.44 -1.87 -13.19
N VAL A 91 -4.57 -1.16 -13.26
CA VAL A 91 -4.65 0.31 -13.33
C VAL A 91 -5.51 0.79 -12.18
N GLY A 92 -4.94 1.36 -11.14
CA GLY A 92 -5.72 1.80 -9.98
C GLY A 92 -4.93 2.00 -8.71
N GLY A 93 -5.64 2.00 -7.59
CA GLY A 93 -5.07 1.97 -6.25
C GLY A 93 -4.64 0.55 -5.84
N GLY A 94 -4.33 0.38 -4.56
CA GLY A 94 -3.91 -0.92 -3.99
C GLY A 94 -4.88 -2.05 -4.31
N SER A 95 -6.19 -1.82 -4.15
CA SER A 95 -7.23 -2.83 -4.41
C SER A 95 -7.17 -3.43 -5.82
N ALA A 96 -7.11 -2.57 -6.84
CA ALA A 96 -7.01 -3.00 -8.23
C ALA A 96 -5.67 -3.71 -8.52
N MET A 97 -4.57 -3.19 -7.97
CA MET A 97 -3.24 -3.75 -8.19
C MET A 97 -3.07 -5.10 -7.48
N ASP A 98 -3.55 -5.24 -6.25
CA ASP A 98 -3.46 -6.50 -5.49
C ASP A 98 -4.35 -7.59 -6.11
N THR A 99 -5.56 -7.22 -6.56
CA THR A 99 -6.43 -8.12 -7.35
C THR A 99 -5.72 -8.58 -8.62
N ALA A 100 -5.08 -7.65 -9.37
CA ALA A 100 -4.34 -7.97 -10.58
C ALA A 100 -3.16 -8.93 -10.31
N LYS A 101 -2.41 -8.72 -9.22
CA LYS A 101 -1.33 -9.61 -8.78
C LYS A 101 -1.82 -11.03 -8.54
N VAL A 102 -2.85 -11.16 -7.71
CA VAL A 102 -3.39 -12.49 -7.37
C VAL A 102 -4.02 -13.14 -8.60
N ALA A 103 -4.80 -12.39 -9.38
CA ALA A 103 -5.40 -12.89 -10.61
C ALA A 103 -4.33 -13.37 -11.61
N SER A 104 -3.17 -12.71 -11.70
CA SER A 104 -2.09 -13.13 -12.58
C SER A 104 -1.58 -14.53 -12.25
N ILE A 105 -1.45 -14.85 -10.96
CA ILE A 105 -1.01 -16.17 -10.49
C ILE A 105 -2.10 -17.20 -10.73
N ILE A 106 -3.30 -16.99 -10.17
CA ILE A 106 -4.35 -18.01 -10.15
C ILE A 106 -5.04 -18.22 -11.50
N ALA A 107 -4.78 -17.35 -12.50
CA ALA A 107 -5.26 -17.58 -13.86
C ALA A 107 -4.75 -18.88 -14.47
N HIS A 108 -3.57 -19.33 -14.08
CA HIS A 108 -2.94 -20.56 -14.59
C HIS A 108 -2.57 -21.56 -13.51
N ALA A 109 -2.47 -21.15 -12.25
CA ALA A 109 -2.10 -22.03 -11.15
C ALA A 109 -3.12 -23.16 -10.95
N LYS A 110 -2.59 -24.33 -10.64
CA LYS A 110 -3.39 -25.48 -10.15
C LYS A 110 -3.56 -25.44 -8.64
N GLN A 111 -2.67 -24.73 -7.96
CA GLN A 111 -2.67 -24.55 -6.50
C GLN A 111 -3.91 -23.76 -6.07
N PRO A 112 -4.68 -24.24 -5.07
CA PRO A 112 -5.78 -23.48 -4.48
C PRO A 112 -5.29 -22.19 -3.83
N ILE A 113 -6.04 -21.09 -3.96
CA ILE A 113 -5.67 -19.80 -3.37
C ILE A 113 -5.49 -19.88 -1.84
N ALA A 114 -6.26 -20.74 -1.17
CA ALA A 114 -6.17 -20.94 0.28
C ALA A 114 -4.78 -21.41 0.75
N GLU A 115 -4.03 -22.09 -0.11
CA GLU A 115 -2.67 -22.58 0.16
C GLU A 115 -1.58 -21.53 -0.15
N MET A 116 -1.96 -20.39 -0.76
CA MET A 116 -1.02 -19.33 -1.14
C MET A 116 -0.84 -18.26 -0.05
N PHE A 117 -1.77 -18.20 0.93
CA PHE A 117 -1.68 -17.19 2.00
C PHE A 117 -0.51 -17.48 2.93
N GLY A 118 0.39 -16.50 3.05
CA GLY A 118 1.62 -16.60 3.83
C GLY A 118 2.83 -16.09 3.05
N ILE A 119 4.02 -16.56 3.42
CA ILE A 119 5.28 -16.10 2.84
C ILE A 119 5.88 -17.19 1.96
N GLU A 120 6.13 -16.86 0.67
CA GLU A 120 6.75 -17.72 -0.35
C GLU A 120 6.05 -19.08 -0.57
N LEU A 121 4.72 -19.11 -0.43
CA LEU A 121 3.91 -20.32 -0.62
C LEU A 121 3.37 -20.48 -2.05
N VAL A 122 3.49 -19.47 -2.90
CA VAL A 122 3.09 -19.55 -4.32
C VAL A 122 4.05 -20.46 -5.07
N GLU A 123 3.55 -21.52 -5.71
CA GLU A 123 4.39 -22.54 -6.37
C GLU A 123 4.86 -22.13 -7.77
N GLU A 124 3.99 -21.50 -8.56
CA GLU A 124 4.25 -21.19 -9.97
C GLU A 124 4.10 -19.68 -10.24
N ALA A 125 4.88 -19.17 -11.21
CA ALA A 125 4.71 -17.80 -11.70
C ALA A 125 3.43 -17.72 -12.55
N GLY A 126 2.79 -16.56 -12.51
CA GLY A 126 1.57 -16.30 -13.25
C GLY A 126 1.78 -15.68 -14.62
N LEU A 127 0.70 -15.07 -15.15
CA LEU A 127 0.75 -14.25 -16.34
C LEU A 127 1.69 -13.04 -16.12
N PRO A 128 2.35 -12.55 -17.19
CA PRO A 128 3.04 -11.26 -17.11
C PRO A 128 2.13 -10.17 -16.58
N LEU A 129 2.67 -9.35 -15.69
CA LEU A 129 1.93 -8.31 -14.98
C LEU A 129 2.58 -6.95 -15.18
N ILE A 130 1.77 -5.95 -15.53
CA ILE A 130 2.15 -4.53 -15.53
C ILE A 130 1.24 -3.83 -14.50
N LEU A 131 1.81 -3.00 -13.63
CA LEU A 131 1.03 -2.22 -12.67
C LEU A 131 1.21 -0.72 -12.90
N ILE A 132 0.09 0.00 -12.82
CA ILE A 132 -0.03 1.43 -13.10
C ILE A 132 -0.80 2.08 -11.94
N PRO A 133 -0.10 2.63 -10.94
CA PRO A 133 -0.75 3.24 -9.79
C PRO A 133 -1.45 4.55 -10.18
N THR A 134 -2.64 4.78 -9.60
CA THR A 134 -3.39 6.03 -9.73
C THR A 134 -3.50 6.79 -8.40
N THR A 135 -2.93 6.24 -7.32
CA THR A 135 -2.86 6.84 -5.99
C THR A 135 -1.42 6.82 -5.48
N ALA A 136 -1.03 7.82 -4.71
CA ALA A 136 0.27 7.89 -4.05
C ALA A 136 0.12 7.37 -2.60
N GLY A 137 0.11 6.06 -2.42
CA GLY A 137 -0.16 5.43 -1.12
C GLY A 137 0.53 4.09 -0.95
N THR A 138 -0.07 3.04 -1.46
CA THR A 138 0.29 1.65 -1.15
C THR A 138 1.64 1.19 -1.69
N GLY A 139 2.17 1.82 -2.77
CA GLY A 139 3.39 1.33 -3.43
C GLY A 139 3.26 -0.11 -3.97
N SER A 140 2.03 -0.60 -4.19
CA SER A 140 1.79 -1.98 -4.60
C SER A 140 2.49 -2.32 -5.93
N GLU A 141 2.70 -1.35 -6.82
CA GLU A 141 3.40 -1.53 -8.09
C GLU A 141 4.88 -1.93 -7.94
N VAL A 142 5.44 -1.78 -6.76
CA VAL A 142 6.84 -2.15 -6.47
C VAL A 142 6.98 -3.16 -5.34
N THR A 143 5.90 -3.83 -4.97
CA THR A 143 5.89 -4.83 -3.90
C THR A 143 5.49 -6.23 -4.40
N HIS A 144 5.90 -7.24 -3.66
CA HIS A 144 5.54 -8.65 -3.85
C HIS A 144 4.45 -9.11 -2.87
N ILE A 145 3.63 -8.17 -2.42
CA ILE A 145 2.59 -8.38 -1.41
C ILE A 145 1.24 -8.09 -2.05
N ALA A 146 0.25 -8.92 -1.78
CA ALA A 146 -1.15 -8.66 -2.07
C ALA A 146 -1.98 -8.99 -0.84
N ILE A 147 -2.92 -8.11 -0.49
CA ILE A 147 -3.80 -8.26 0.66
C ILE A 147 -5.24 -8.42 0.16
N LEU A 148 -5.90 -9.49 0.60
CA LEU A 148 -7.30 -9.76 0.30
C LEU A 148 -8.10 -9.89 1.60
N SER A 149 -9.38 -9.56 1.52
CA SER A 149 -10.33 -9.77 2.61
C SER A 149 -10.88 -11.19 2.52
N ASP A 150 -10.77 -11.92 3.63
CA ASP A 150 -11.50 -13.16 3.85
C ASP A 150 -12.78 -12.82 4.61
N GLU A 151 -13.90 -12.79 3.88
CA GLU A 151 -15.19 -12.41 4.44
C GLU A 151 -15.73 -13.47 5.42
N GLN A 152 -15.31 -14.72 5.29
CA GLN A 152 -15.76 -15.80 6.17
C GLN A 152 -15.09 -15.75 7.54
N GLU A 153 -13.80 -15.40 7.55
CA GLU A 153 -13.03 -15.29 8.79
C GLU A 153 -12.97 -13.85 9.33
N HIS A 154 -13.54 -12.87 8.61
CA HIS A 154 -13.47 -11.43 8.93
C HIS A 154 -12.02 -10.95 9.15
N LEU A 155 -11.09 -11.40 8.32
CA LEU A 155 -9.67 -11.12 8.42
C LEU A 155 -9.09 -10.67 7.08
N LYS A 156 -8.08 -9.80 7.14
CA LYS A 156 -7.23 -9.50 5.99
C LYS A 156 -6.10 -10.52 5.92
N LYS A 157 -6.01 -11.24 4.80
CA LYS A 157 -4.99 -12.25 4.53
C LYS A 157 -4.01 -11.76 3.46
N GLY A 158 -2.72 -12.00 3.68
CA GLY A 158 -1.66 -11.59 2.77
C GLY A 158 -1.03 -12.76 2.04
N ILE A 159 -0.81 -12.59 0.74
CA ILE A 159 0.07 -13.43 -0.07
C ILE A 159 1.36 -12.63 -0.27
N VAL A 160 2.48 -13.18 0.16
CA VAL A 160 3.81 -12.55 0.06
C VAL A 160 4.71 -13.50 -0.72
N SER A 161 5.01 -13.18 -1.97
CA SER A 161 5.85 -14.03 -2.80
C SER A 161 6.54 -13.21 -3.89
N ALA A 162 7.82 -13.51 -4.14
CA ALA A 162 8.58 -12.89 -5.22
C ALA A 162 7.89 -13.01 -6.59
N LYS A 163 6.99 -13.99 -6.77
CA LYS A 163 6.21 -14.20 -7.99
C LYS A 163 5.09 -13.17 -8.21
N LEU A 164 4.75 -12.39 -7.18
CA LEU A 164 3.78 -11.28 -7.28
C LEU A 164 4.40 -9.96 -7.74
N PHE A 165 5.74 -9.86 -7.83
CA PHE A 165 6.31 -8.66 -8.43
C PHE A 165 5.82 -8.48 -9.86
N PRO A 166 5.31 -7.30 -10.23
CA PRO A 166 5.02 -7.03 -11.63
C PRO A 166 6.32 -7.05 -12.44
N ALA A 167 6.25 -7.45 -13.69
CA ALA A 167 7.38 -7.35 -14.61
C ALA A 167 7.75 -5.88 -14.88
N ILE A 168 6.74 -5.00 -14.85
CA ILE A 168 6.87 -3.58 -15.18
C ILE A 168 5.93 -2.78 -14.29
N ALA A 169 6.43 -1.65 -13.76
CA ALA A 169 5.62 -0.59 -13.18
C ALA A 169 5.68 0.66 -14.08
N ILE A 170 4.52 1.27 -14.34
CA ILE A 170 4.41 2.55 -15.06
C ILE A 170 3.81 3.57 -14.09
N VAL A 171 4.64 4.45 -13.59
CA VAL A 171 4.34 5.37 -12.49
C VAL A 171 4.22 6.79 -13.04
N ASP A 172 3.00 7.15 -13.43
CA ASP A 172 2.69 8.41 -14.10
C ASP A 172 1.95 9.37 -13.16
N PRO A 173 2.58 10.48 -12.73
CA PRO A 173 1.94 11.45 -11.85
C PRO A 173 0.65 12.07 -12.39
N GLU A 174 0.47 12.18 -13.72
CA GLU A 174 -0.76 12.72 -14.31
C GLU A 174 -2.00 11.92 -13.91
N LEU A 175 -1.85 10.61 -13.70
CA LEU A 175 -2.95 9.74 -13.31
C LEU A 175 -3.47 10.00 -11.89
N THR A 176 -2.73 10.77 -11.10
CA THR A 176 -3.11 11.14 -9.73
C THR A 176 -3.83 12.50 -9.63
N LEU A 177 -3.90 13.29 -10.71
CA LEU A 177 -4.44 14.66 -10.67
C LEU A 177 -5.93 14.74 -10.32
N GLY A 178 -6.69 13.68 -10.59
CA GLY A 178 -8.13 13.59 -10.30
C GLY A 178 -8.46 12.98 -8.93
N VAL A 179 -7.47 12.60 -8.16
CA VAL A 179 -7.69 11.94 -6.85
C VAL A 179 -8.35 12.90 -5.85
N PRO A 180 -9.47 12.50 -5.20
CA PRO A 180 -10.14 13.31 -4.20
C PRO A 180 -9.24 13.68 -3.01
N LYS A 181 -9.52 14.81 -2.36
CA LYS A 181 -8.75 15.27 -1.19
C LYS A 181 -8.67 14.24 -0.06
N SER A 182 -9.80 13.61 0.27
CA SER A 182 -9.84 12.57 1.31
C SER A 182 -8.95 11.37 0.98
N VAL A 183 -8.94 10.93 -0.28
CA VAL A 183 -8.07 9.84 -0.74
C VAL A 183 -6.61 10.28 -0.75
N THR A 184 -6.33 11.54 -1.18
CA THR A 184 -4.97 12.10 -1.14
C THR A 184 -4.43 12.13 0.29
N ALA A 185 -5.25 12.55 1.26
CA ALA A 185 -4.87 12.61 2.67
C ALA A 185 -4.58 11.20 3.22
N ALA A 186 -5.55 10.29 3.08
CA ALA A 186 -5.45 8.94 3.61
C ALA A 186 -4.27 8.16 2.99
N SER A 187 -4.16 8.16 1.65
CA SER A 187 -3.08 7.45 0.96
C SER A 187 -1.71 8.09 1.21
N GLY A 188 -1.63 9.41 1.28
CA GLY A 188 -0.37 10.11 1.55
C GLY A 188 0.16 9.85 2.96
N MET A 189 -0.70 9.85 3.98
CA MET A 189 -0.31 9.44 5.34
C MET A 189 0.08 7.98 5.41
N ASP A 190 -0.63 7.10 4.70
CA ASP A 190 -0.30 5.68 4.60
C ASP A 190 1.12 5.49 4.02
N ALA A 191 1.44 6.16 2.92
CA ALA A 191 2.78 6.14 2.33
C ALA A 191 3.86 6.66 3.30
N LEU A 192 3.57 7.72 4.08
CA LEU A 192 4.50 8.21 5.10
C LEU A 192 4.72 7.16 6.18
N LEU A 193 3.67 6.49 6.63
CA LEU A 193 3.75 5.44 7.63
C LEU A 193 4.49 4.21 7.10
N HIS A 194 4.27 3.81 5.85
CA HIS A 194 5.09 2.79 5.19
C HIS A 194 6.59 3.09 5.29
N ALA A 195 6.99 4.33 4.99
CA ALA A 195 8.38 4.75 5.07
C ALA A 195 8.92 4.74 6.52
N VAL A 196 8.16 5.29 7.48
CA VAL A 196 8.55 5.34 8.90
C VAL A 196 8.65 3.94 9.49
N GLU A 197 7.68 3.08 9.24
CA GLU A 197 7.68 1.72 9.77
C GLU A 197 8.78 0.86 9.14
N ALA A 198 8.99 0.96 7.81
CA ALA A 198 10.12 0.31 7.16
C ALA A 198 11.47 0.76 7.76
N PHE A 199 11.62 2.06 8.03
CA PHE A 199 12.84 2.63 8.62
C PHE A 199 13.06 2.17 10.06
N THR A 200 12.00 2.03 10.85
CA THR A 200 12.08 1.63 12.27
C THR A 200 11.94 0.13 12.51
N SER A 201 11.68 -0.65 11.46
CA SER A 201 11.57 -2.11 11.50
C SER A 201 12.85 -2.77 12.01
N LYS A 202 12.72 -3.92 12.68
CA LYS A 202 13.85 -4.80 13.04
C LYS A 202 14.65 -5.28 11.81
N ASN A 203 14.00 -5.36 10.64
CA ASN A 203 14.62 -5.82 9.39
C ASN A 203 15.19 -4.68 8.54
N ALA A 204 15.15 -3.44 9.03
CA ALA A 204 15.70 -2.28 8.33
C ALA A 204 17.20 -2.44 8.07
N ASN A 205 17.64 -2.01 6.90
CA ASN A 205 19.03 -2.11 6.44
C ASN A 205 19.42 -0.86 5.63
N GLY A 206 20.69 -0.74 5.26
CA GLY A 206 21.20 0.47 4.61
C GLY A 206 20.50 0.83 3.30
N VAL A 207 20.01 -0.16 2.53
CA VAL A 207 19.25 0.10 1.30
C VAL A 207 17.85 0.61 1.65
N THR A 208 17.13 -0.11 2.50
CA THR A 208 15.76 0.27 2.91
C THR A 208 15.75 1.60 3.67
N ASP A 209 16.77 1.89 4.48
CA ASP A 209 16.92 3.16 5.20
C ASP A 209 17.08 4.34 4.22
N THR A 210 17.86 4.16 3.16
CA THR A 210 18.07 5.20 2.14
C THR A 210 16.76 5.51 1.40
N LEU A 211 16.04 4.48 0.97
CA LEU A 211 14.76 4.61 0.28
C LEU A 211 13.71 5.26 1.20
N ALA A 212 13.58 4.79 2.44
CA ALA A 212 12.63 5.30 3.41
C ALA A 212 12.89 6.77 3.77
N LYS A 213 14.15 7.17 3.97
CA LYS A 213 14.53 8.57 4.25
C LYS A 213 14.14 9.49 3.09
N ARG A 214 14.40 9.09 1.84
CA ARG A 214 13.99 9.88 0.67
C ARG A 214 12.47 9.95 0.55
N ALA A 215 11.76 8.84 0.78
CA ALA A 215 10.31 8.80 0.80
C ALA A 215 9.73 9.76 1.85
N MET A 216 10.21 9.69 3.10
CA MET A 216 9.79 10.59 4.18
C MET A 216 9.99 12.07 3.80
N PHE A 217 11.13 12.42 3.20
CA PHE A 217 11.39 13.79 2.75
C PHE A 217 10.36 14.24 1.71
N LEU A 218 10.14 13.44 0.68
CA LEU A 218 9.23 13.78 -0.42
C LEU A 218 7.80 13.94 0.08
N ILE A 219 7.31 13.00 0.86
CA ILE A 219 5.92 12.98 1.32
C ILE A 219 5.67 14.09 2.33
N ALA A 220 6.50 14.22 3.36
CA ALA A 220 6.32 15.23 4.42
C ALA A 220 6.30 16.66 3.91
N ASN A 221 7.06 16.95 2.84
CA ASN A 221 7.17 18.30 2.27
C ASN A 221 6.17 18.59 1.16
N ASN A 222 5.43 17.59 0.64
CA ASN A 222 4.54 17.79 -0.50
C ASN A 222 3.08 17.39 -0.24
N LEU A 223 2.79 16.64 0.83
CA LEU A 223 1.44 16.14 1.09
C LEU A 223 0.42 17.26 1.29
N ARG A 224 0.78 18.33 2.06
CA ARG A 224 -0.10 19.50 2.22
C ARG A 224 -0.40 20.16 0.88
N ALA A 225 0.61 20.40 0.06
CA ALA A 225 0.44 21.04 -1.25
C ALA A 225 -0.41 20.18 -2.19
N ALA A 226 -0.23 18.86 -2.20
CA ALA A 226 -1.03 17.93 -2.98
C ALA A 226 -2.49 17.85 -2.49
N PHE A 227 -2.72 17.97 -1.18
CA PHE A 227 -4.05 18.02 -0.56
C PHE A 227 -4.77 19.33 -0.87
N GLU A 228 -4.10 20.48 -0.75
CA GLU A 228 -4.66 21.79 -1.02
C GLU A 228 -5.00 21.98 -2.49
N ASN A 229 -4.06 21.63 -3.37
CA ASN A 229 -4.20 21.72 -4.82
C ASN A 229 -3.88 20.38 -5.50
N GLY A 230 -4.91 19.56 -5.68
CA GLY A 230 -4.79 18.25 -6.35
C GLY A 230 -4.31 18.30 -7.80
N ARG A 231 -4.22 19.48 -8.43
CA ARG A 231 -3.70 19.67 -9.78
C ARG A 231 -2.23 20.14 -9.81
N ASN A 232 -1.60 20.29 -8.66
CA ASN A 232 -0.18 20.61 -8.57
C ASN A 232 0.65 19.38 -8.97
N ILE A 233 1.07 19.34 -10.23
CA ILE A 233 1.79 18.17 -10.80
C ILE A 233 3.14 17.93 -10.12
N GLU A 234 3.80 18.97 -9.62
CA GLU A 234 5.07 18.84 -8.92
C GLU A 234 4.87 18.15 -7.57
N ALA A 235 3.87 18.59 -6.78
CA ALA A 235 3.51 17.94 -5.53
C ALA A 235 3.02 16.50 -5.77
N ARG A 236 2.19 16.26 -6.79
CA ARG A 236 1.74 14.90 -7.16
C ARG A 236 2.90 14.00 -7.55
N SER A 237 3.87 14.51 -8.33
CA SER A 237 5.07 13.75 -8.70
C SER A 237 5.91 13.38 -7.47
N ALA A 238 6.12 14.33 -6.56
CA ALA A 238 6.85 14.07 -5.33
C ALA A 238 6.12 13.06 -4.42
N MET A 239 4.79 13.16 -4.31
CA MET A 239 3.98 12.21 -3.54
C MET A 239 4.06 10.81 -4.13
N LEU A 240 3.94 10.67 -5.45
CA LEU A 240 3.97 9.37 -6.12
C LEU A 240 5.37 8.74 -6.08
N GLU A 241 6.46 9.54 -6.27
CA GLU A 241 7.84 9.09 -6.07
C GLU A 241 8.05 8.63 -4.63
N GLY A 242 7.58 9.41 -3.65
CA GLY A 242 7.67 9.07 -2.24
C GLY A 242 6.94 7.76 -1.91
N ALA A 243 5.73 7.55 -2.41
CA ALA A 243 4.95 6.33 -2.20
C ALA A 243 5.65 5.11 -2.83
N MET A 244 6.17 5.23 -4.05
CA MET A 244 6.95 4.19 -4.71
C MET A 244 8.20 3.82 -3.89
N LEU A 245 8.99 4.80 -3.44
CA LEU A 245 10.19 4.54 -2.62
C LEU A 245 9.84 3.93 -1.25
N ALA A 246 8.75 4.35 -0.63
CA ALA A 246 8.23 3.73 0.59
C ALA A 246 7.84 2.26 0.34
N GLY A 247 7.17 1.99 -0.80
CA GLY A 247 6.84 0.65 -1.27
C GLY A 247 8.07 -0.24 -1.39
N MET A 248 9.11 0.23 -2.06
CA MET A 248 10.39 -0.49 -2.19
C MET A 248 11.05 -0.74 -0.83
N ALA A 249 10.96 0.21 0.09
CA ALA A 249 11.53 0.07 1.43
C ALA A 249 10.79 -0.99 2.25
N PHE A 250 9.44 -0.87 2.39
CA PHE A 250 8.69 -1.79 3.24
C PHE A 250 8.54 -3.19 2.64
N ALA A 251 8.57 -3.35 1.33
CA ALA A 251 8.61 -4.67 0.70
C ALA A 251 9.78 -5.51 1.23
N ASN A 252 10.88 -4.89 1.62
CA ASN A 252 12.10 -5.54 2.07
C ASN A 252 12.32 -5.48 3.59
N ALA A 253 11.84 -4.43 4.27
CA ALA A 253 11.98 -4.28 5.71
C ALA A 253 10.72 -4.69 6.50
N GLY A 254 9.57 -4.74 5.82
CA GLY A 254 8.26 -4.94 6.43
C GLY A 254 7.73 -3.66 7.10
N VAL A 255 6.40 -3.59 7.24
CA VAL A 255 5.71 -2.66 8.13
C VAL A 255 5.55 -3.29 9.51
N THR A 256 5.08 -2.54 10.50
CA THR A 256 5.13 -2.92 11.91
C THR A 256 3.75 -2.82 12.59
N ALA A 257 3.70 -2.38 13.85
CA ALA A 257 2.48 -2.40 14.64
C ALA A 257 1.41 -1.41 14.16
N VAL A 258 1.73 -0.25 13.55
CA VAL A 258 0.68 0.67 13.09
C VAL A 258 -0.25 -0.04 12.11
N HIS A 259 0.31 -0.72 11.13
CA HIS A 259 -0.46 -1.50 10.16
C HIS A 259 -1.15 -2.72 10.80
N ALA A 260 -0.53 -3.35 11.81
CA ALA A 260 -1.17 -4.44 12.53
C ALA A 260 -2.45 -3.99 13.26
N PHE A 261 -2.46 -2.76 13.80
CA PHE A 261 -3.64 -2.17 14.44
C PHE A 261 -4.73 -1.79 13.43
N ALA A 262 -4.36 -1.35 12.24
CA ALA A 262 -5.33 -0.95 11.22
C ALA A 262 -6.09 -2.13 10.58
N TYR A 263 -5.52 -3.33 10.56
CA TYR A 263 -6.15 -4.50 9.92
C TYR A 263 -7.50 -4.88 10.55
N PRO A 264 -7.63 -5.08 11.88
CA PRO A 264 -8.93 -5.37 12.49
C PRO A 264 -9.95 -4.24 12.31
N ILE A 265 -9.49 -2.99 12.41
CA ILE A 265 -10.34 -1.81 12.20
C ILE A 265 -10.96 -1.83 10.80
N GLY A 266 -10.14 -2.05 9.77
CA GLY A 266 -10.62 -2.11 8.39
C GLY A 266 -11.52 -3.31 8.13
N ALA A 267 -11.20 -4.48 8.69
CA ALA A 267 -11.97 -5.70 8.48
C ALA A 267 -13.37 -5.65 9.13
N GLU A 268 -13.50 -5.05 10.32
CA GLU A 268 -14.74 -5.06 11.09
C GLU A 268 -15.60 -3.81 10.84
N PHE A 269 -14.96 -2.63 10.67
CA PHE A 269 -15.66 -1.34 10.60
C PHE A 269 -15.57 -0.67 9.23
N HIS A 270 -14.90 -1.27 8.27
CA HIS A 270 -14.73 -0.76 6.91
C HIS A 270 -14.14 0.67 6.84
N ILE A 271 -13.34 1.04 7.84
CA ILE A 271 -12.63 2.31 7.85
C ILE A 271 -11.51 2.26 6.80
N PRO A 272 -11.39 3.28 5.93
CA PRO A 272 -10.33 3.30 4.93
C PRO A 272 -8.94 3.10 5.57
N HIS A 273 -8.13 2.22 4.98
CA HIS A 273 -6.87 1.74 5.55
C HIS A 273 -5.93 2.86 6.00
N GLY A 274 -5.69 3.87 5.16
CA GLY A 274 -4.82 4.99 5.51
C GLY A 274 -5.38 5.87 6.62
N VAL A 275 -6.72 5.92 6.79
CA VAL A 275 -7.36 6.61 7.92
C VAL A 275 -7.13 5.82 9.21
N ALA A 276 -7.38 4.51 9.20
CA ALA A 276 -7.15 3.65 10.36
C ALA A 276 -5.67 3.69 10.82
N ASN A 277 -4.72 3.61 9.88
CA ASN A 277 -3.30 3.76 10.15
C ASN A 277 -2.98 5.12 10.78
N SER A 278 -3.55 6.20 10.24
CA SER A 278 -3.29 7.55 10.74
C SER A 278 -3.83 7.79 12.15
N ILE A 279 -5.01 7.25 12.48
CA ILE A 279 -5.56 7.32 13.83
C ILE A 279 -4.65 6.59 14.82
N MET A 280 -4.20 5.39 14.47
CA MET A 280 -3.34 4.56 15.34
C MET A 280 -1.88 5.04 15.40
N MET A 281 -1.46 5.90 14.49
CA MET A 281 -0.08 6.39 14.37
C MET A 281 0.49 6.94 15.67
N GLY A 282 -0.23 7.88 16.28
CA GLY A 282 0.26 8.59 17.48
C GLY A 282 0.58 7.65 18.63
N PRO A 283 -0.39 6.90 19.16
CA PRO A 283 -0.17 5.99 20.28
C PRO A 283 0.84 4.88 19.95
N VAL A 284 0.76 4.28 18.76
CA VAL A 284 1.64 3.15 18.43
C VAL A 284 3.09 3.58 18.21
N LEU A 285 3.36 4.69 17.51
CA LEU A 285 4.73 5.19 17.35
C LEU A 285 5.32 5.64 18.70
N THR A 286 4.51 6.26 19.58
CA THR A 286 4.93 6.61 20.95
C THR A 286 5.30 5.36 21.74
N PHE A 287 4.48 4.31 21.67
CA PHE A 287 4.78 3.02 22.28
C PHE A 287 6.08 2.41 21.75
N ASN A 288 6.34 2.53 20.45
CA ASN A 288 7.51 1.94 19.78
C ASN A 288 8.82 2.72 20.02
N THR A 289 8.73 4.01 20.35
CA THR A 289 9.91 4.90 20.53
C THR A 289 11.01 4.31 21.43
N PRO A 290 10.72 3.73 22.63
CA PRO A 290 11.76 3.14 23.47
C PRO A 290 12.53 1.99 22.83
N GLY A 291 11.97 1.34 21.80
CA GLY A 291 12.64 0.26 21.07
C GLY A 291 13.80 0.74 20.18
N ASN A 292 13.72 1.97 19.66
CA ASN A 292 14.80 2.59 18.86
C ASN A 292 14.65 4.12 18.78
N PRO A 293 14.83 4.87 19.88
CA PRO A 293 14.56 6.31 19.94
C PRO A 293 15.40 7.10 18.93
N LYS A 294 16.61 6.64 18.63
CA LYS A 294 17.49 7.27 17.66
C LYS A 294 16.89 7.25 16.25
N LYS A 295 16.37 6.12 15.78
CA LYS A 295 15.74 6.04 14.45
C LYS A 295 14.47 6.89 14.36
N PHE A 296 13.69 7.00 15.43
CA PHE A 296 12.53 7.90 15.43
C PHE A 296 12.92 9.37 15.33
N ALA A 297 14.00 9.79 16.00
CA ALA A 297 14.54 11.14 15.84
C ALA A 297 15.11 11.37 14.42
N GLU A 298 15.87 10.42 13.89
CA GLU A 298 16.40 10.47 12.52
C GLU A 298 15.29 10.54 11.46
N ALA A 299 14.14 9.89 11.69
CA ALA A 299 12.98 10.00 10.80
C ALA A 299 12.47 11.44 10.70
N GLY A 300 12.41 12.17 11.83
CA GLY A 300 12.06 13.60 11.83
C GLY A 300 13.04 14.45 11.02
N VAL A 301 14.33 14.20 11.18
CA VAL A 301 15.36 14.88 10.38
C VAL A 301 15.19 14.55 8.88
N ALA A 302 14.88 13.30 8.55
CA ALA A 302 14.59 12.90 7.18
C ALA A 302 13.34 13.60 6.59
N MET A 303 12.36 13.94 7.42
CA MET A 303 11.18 14.72 7.04
C MET A 303 11.49 16.23 6.86
N GLY A 304 12.70 16.68 7.19
CA GLY A 304 13.12 18.09 7.10
C GLY A 304 13.09 18.87 8.42
N LEU A 305 12.88 18.18 9.56
CA LEU A 305 12.96 18.83 10.87
C LEU A 305 14.41 19.10 11.27
N ALA A 306 14.60 19.97 12.28
CA ALA A 306 15.92 20.31 12.79
C ALA A 306 16.71 19.07 13.25
N ALA A 307 18.04 19.10 13.10
CA ALA A 307 18.92 18.01 13.52
C ALA A 307 18.86 17.66 15.01
N SER A 308 18.34 18.59 15.84
CA SER A 308 18.09 18.42 17.27
C SER A 308 16.72 17.84 17.60
N THR A 309 15.91 17.47 16.59
CA THR A 309 14.57 16.91 16.80
C THR A 309 14.64 15.61 17.58
N SER A 310 13.76 15.48 18.57
CA SER A 310 13.57 14.23 19.31
C SER A 310 12.56 13.29 18.62
N ALA A 311 12.45 12.07 19.11
CA ALA A 311 11.43 11.13 18.64
C ALA A 311 10.00 11.68 18.87
N GLU A 312 9.76 12.32 20.02
CA GLU A 312 8.48 12.96 20.34
C GLU A 312 8.17 14.12 19.39
N GLY A 313 9.19 14.92 19.03
CA GLY A 313 9.08 15.98 18.04
C GLY A 313 8.70 15.47 16.65
N THR A 314 9.25 14.31 16.26
CA THR A 314 8.88 13.62 15.01
C THR A 314 7.41 13.21 15.02
N ILE A 315 6.95 12.57 16.09
CA ILE A 315 5.55 12.13 16.22
C ILE A 315 4.60 13.33 16.25
N ALA A 316 4.98 14.39 16.97
CA ALA A 316 4.19 15.62 17.01
C ALA A 316 4.03 16.26 15.63
N PHE A 317 5.11 16.30 14.83
CA PHE A 317 5.06 16.77 13.45
C PHE A 317 4.11 15.93 12.58
N MET A 318 4.18 14.60 12.69
CA MET A 318 3.30 13.70 11.91
C MET A 318 1.83 13.88 12.31
N LYS A 319 1.54 14.05 13.60
CA LYS A 319 0.18 14.36 14.08
C LYS A 319 -0.31 15.70 13.53
N GLN A 320 0.52 16.74 13.55
CA GLN A 320 0.18 18.03 12.98
C GLN A 320 -0.06 17.94 11.46
N LEU A 321 0.74 17.14 10.75
CA LEU A 321 0.53 16.90 9.32
C LEU A 321 -0.83 16.25 9.05
N ALA A 322 -1.20 15.24 9.84
CA ALA A 322 -2.51 14.60 9.73
C ALA A 322 -3.67 15.57 10.01
N ASP A 323 -3.50 16.46 10.99
CA ASP A 323 -4.48 17.52 11.32
C ASP A 323 -4.64 18.51 10.15
N ASP A 324 -3.54 18.98 9.58
CA ASP A 324 -3.54 19.94 8.47
C ASP A 324 -4.26 19.41 7.22
N ILE A 325 -4.24 18.11 7.01
CA ILE A 325 -4.94 17.44 5.89
C ILE A 325 -6.26 16.79 6.30
N GLN A 326 -6.78 17.14 7.48
CA GLN A 326 -8.11 16.81 7.96
C GLN A 326 -8.38 15.29 8.13
N ILE A 327 -7.39 14.53 8.55
CA ILE A 327 -7.59 13.13 8.93
C ILE A 327 -8.42 13.06 10.23
N PRO A 328 -9.46 12.20 10.31
CA PRO A 328 -10.17 11.93 11.56
C PRO A 328 -9.25 11.46 12.69
N LYS A 329 -9.57 11.82 13.94
CA LYS A 329 -8.70 11.58 15.09
C LYS A 329 -9.15 10.43 15.98
N HIS A 330 -10.43 10.10 15.98
CA HIS A 330 -11.04 9.21 16.93
C HIS A 330 -11.74 8.04 16.25
N LEU A 331 -11.58 6.87 16.83
CA LEU A 331 -12.28 5.67 16.39
C LEU A 331 -13.79 5.76 16.66
N ALA A 332 -14.18 6.54 17.70
CA ALA A 332 -15.57 6.80 18.02
C ALA A 332 -16.34 7.49 16.89
N ASP A 333 -15.67 8.30 16.05
CA ASP A 333 -16.27 8.95 14.88
C ASP A 333 -16.84 7.93 13.86
N PHE A 334 -16.36 6.70 13.94
CA PHE A 334 -16.77 5.57 13.08
C PHE A 334 -17.62 4.53 13.81
N GLY A 335 -18.12 4.85 15.00
CA GLY A 335 -19.00 3.98 15.77
C GLY A 335 -18.28 2.90 16.59
N ILE A 336 -16.96 2.93 16.67
CA ILE A 336 -16.18 2.07 17.57
C ILE A 336 -16.37 2.53 19.00
N ARG A 337 -16.55 1.58 19.93
CA ARG A 337 -16.78 1.81 21.35
C ARG A 337 -15.87 0.89 22.18
N ASP A 338 -15.79 1.14 23.50
CA ASP A 338 -14.93 0.35 24.40
C ASP A 338 -15.25 -1.16 24.37
N GLU A 339 -16.51 -1.53 24.14
CA GLU A 339 -16.94 -2.94 24.00
C GLU A 339 -16.28 -3.69 22.82
N HIS A 340 -15.85 -2.99 21.76
CA HIS A 340 -15.19 -3.57 20.58
C HIS A 340 -13.68 -3.79 20.81
N ILE A 341 -13.08 -3.05 21.76
CA ILE A 341 -11.62 -3.04 21.96
C ILE A 341 -11.03 -4.42 22.23
N PRO A 342 -11.62 -5.29 23.08
CA PRO A 342 -11.05 -6.62 23.29
C PRO A 342 -10.96 -7.47 22.02
N GLY A 343 -11.98 -7.36 21.13
CA GLY A 343 -12.01 -8.02 19.82
C GLY A 343 -10.92 -7.49 18.89
N LEU A 344 -10.83 -6.16 18.76
CA LEU A 344 -9.80 -5.48 17.97
C LEU A 344 -8.38 -5.85 18.46
N ALA A 345 -8.13 -5.82 19.78
CA ALA A 345 -6.84 -6.19 20.33
C ALA A 345 -6.49 -7.66 20.05
N SER A 346 -7.47 -8.56 20.15
CA SER A 346 -7.29 -9.97 19.76
C SER A 346 -6.98 -10.11 18.27
N GLY A 347 -7.57 -9.27 17.42
CA GLY A 347 -7.29 -9.19 15.99
C GLY A 347 -5.84 -8.78 15.72
N VAL A 348 -5.34 -7.73 16.42
CA VAL A 348 -3.92 -7.29 16.32
C VAL A 348 -2.97 -8.44 16.61
N MET A 349 -3.21 -9.19 17.68
CA MET A 349 -2.31 -10.30 18.09
C MET A 349 -2.24 -11.44 17.08
N LYS A 350 -3.23 -11.56 16.17
CA LYS A 350 -3.20 -12.52 15.06
C LYS A 350 -2.30 -12.06 13.91
N VAL A 351 -1.97 -10.77 13.82
CA VAL A 351 -1.14 -10.21 12.74
C VAL A 351 0.36 -10.43 13.05
N THR A 352 0.73 -11.65 13.35
CA THR A 352 2.07 -12.04 13.84
C THR A 352 3.19 -11.63 12.88
N ARG A 353 2.93 -11.68 11.56
CA ARG A 353 3.91 -11.30 10.53
C ARG A 353 4.39 -9.85 10.69
N LEU A 354 3.48 -8.92 10.96
CA LEU A 354 3.83 -7.50 11.14
C LEU A 354 4.43 -7.24 12.51
N LEU A 355 3.88 -7.87 13.55
CA LEU A 355 4.39 -7.73 14.91
C LEU A 355 5.82 -8.28 15.07
N ALA A 356 6.22 -9.28 14.29
CA ALA A 356 7.60 -9.78 14.27
C ALA A 356 8.62 -8.71 13.85
N ASN A 357 8.22 -7.75 13.01
CA ASN A 357 9.06 -6.65 12.54
C ASN A 357 9.12 -5.48 13.55
N ASN A 358 8.19 -5.43 14.51
CA ASN A 358 8.01 -4.28 15.39
C ASN A 358 9.22 -4.08 16.30
N PRO A 359 9.73 -2.83 16.50
CA PRO A 359 10.93 -2.57 17.29
C PRO A 359 10.74 -2.89 18.78
N ARG A 360 9.50 -2.99 19.26
CA ARG A 360 9.15 -3.33 20.64
C ARG A 360 8.10 -4.44 20.67
N GLU A 361 8.23 -5.37 21.61
CA GLU A 361 7.19 -6.39 21.82
C GLU A 361 5.89 -5.73 22.29
N LEU A 362 4.78 -6.26 21.80
CA LEU A 362 3.43 -5.80 22.08
C LEU A 362 2.63 -6.92 22.75
N THR A 363 2.00 -6.61 23.87
CA THR A 363 1.06 -7.52 24.53
C THR A 363 -0.39 -7.19 24.17
N HIS A 364 -1.31 -8.11 24.44
CA HIS A 364 -2.74 -7.87 24.27
C HIS A 364 -3.24 -6.70 25.13
N GLU A 365 -2.70 -6.55 26.36
CA GLU A 365 -3.03 -5.44 27.25
C GLU A 365 -2.54 -4.10 26.68
N ASP A 366 -1.33 -4.08 26.10
CA ASP A 366 -0.84 -2.88 25.38
C ASP A 366 -1.77 -2.54 24.22
N ALA A 367 -2.19 -3.53 23.43
CA ALA A 367 -3.09 -3.30 22.30
C ALA A 367 -4.43 -2.68 22.77
N MET A 368 -5.04 -3.20 23.82
CA MET A 368 -6.26 -2.62 24.40
C MET A 368 -6.06 -1.18 24.86
N ARG A 369 -4.92 -0.89 25.54
CA ARG A 369 -4.60 0.45 26.03
C ARG A 369 -4.43 1.44 24.86
N LEU A 370 -3.69 1.06 23.83
CA LEU A 370 -3.42 1.93 22.68
C LEU A 370 -4.68 2.25 21.88
N TYR A 371 -5.62 1.30 21.74
CA TYR A 371 -6.93 1.60 21.15
C TYR A 371 -7.74 2.60 21.96
N ARG A 372 -7.73 2.48 23.32
CA ARG A 372 -8.43 3.42 24.19
C ARG A 372 -7.89 4.84 24.13
N GLU A 373 -6.61 5.02 23.82
CA GLU A 373 -6.00 6.36 23.66
C GLU A 373 -6.59 7.17 22.49
N VAL A 374 -7.23 6.49 21.53
CA VAL A 374 -7.81 7.12 20.33
C VAL A 374 -9.32 6.82 20.16
N LEU A 375 -9.96 6.29 21.19
CA LEU A 375 -11.40 6.09 21.24
C LEU A 375 -12.12 7.42 21.50
#